data_eb1a628d61ab2bfe56f479d166a3e98d
#
_entry.id   eb1a628d61ab2bfe56f479d166a3e98d
#
_cell.length_a   1.000
_cell.length_b   1.000
_cell.length_c   1.000
_cell.angle_alpha   90.00
_cell.angle_beta   90.00
_cell.angle_gamma   90.00
#
_symmetry.space_group_name_H-M   'P 1'
#
loop_
_entity.id
_entity.type
_entity.pdbx_description
1 polymer ?
#
loop_
_entity_poly.entity_id
_entity_poly.type
_entity_poly.pdbx_seq_one_letter_code
_entity_poly.pdbx_strand_id
1 'polypeptide(L)'
;MRLKNIHLFLIILAILSGSAFAKEVNIYTSRHYDSDTVLYENFTNETGIKVNIISSKSKALLERLRSEGENSPADIFITVDAGNLWKAQEYGLFRKINSKKIDSIVPKNLRGKNNEWIALAKRARVLFYNPKKYSDDELKDLSYEDLSSSKWEKKLSIRSSNNLYNQSLVASMIVKHGESFTEEWAKGLVNNFARKPQGNDRAQIIAVANGEADLAIANSYYLGLMLSGKKGEKQLNAGKKVKILFPSQND
;
A
#
# COMPACT_ATOMS: atom_id res chain seq x y z
N MET A 1 17.04 -62.94 -30.81
CA MET A 1 17.15 -61.50 -31.25
C MET A 1 15.95 -60.62 -30.86
N ARG A 2 14.99 -61.05 -30.03
CA ARG A 2 13.82 -60.26 -29.64
C ARG A 2 13.87 -59.56 -28.25
N LEU A 3 14.76 -59.95 -27.36
CA LEU A 3 14.83 -59.32 -26.01
C LEU A 3 15.65 -58.03 -25.95
N LYS A 4 16.64 -57.83 -26.82
CA LYS A 4 17.47 -56.60 -26.80
C LYS A 4 16.70 -55.34 -27.24
N ASN A 5 15.67 -55.47 -28.06
CA ASN A 5 14.89 -54.34 -28.55
C ASN A 5 13.84 -53.84 -27.52
N ILE A 6 13.43 -54.69 -26.58
CA ILE A 6 12.44 -54.29 -25.53
C ILE A 6 13.13 -53.40 -24.48
N HIS A 7 14.39 -53.65 -24.14
CA HIS A 7 15.14 -52.83 -23.16
C HIS A 7 15.46 -51.44 -23.72
N LEU A 8 15.74 -51.33 -25.02
CA LEU A 8 16.01 -50.06 -25.67
C LEU A 8 14.75 -49.18 -25.75
N PHE A 9 13.58 -49.80 -25.95
CA PHE A 9 12.27 -49.08 -25.99
C PHE A 9 11.84 -48.58 -24.61
N LEU A 10 12.13 -49.32 -23.53
CA LEU A 10 11.87 -48.91 -22.15
C LEU A 10 12.82 -47.80 -21.70
N ILE A 11 14.08 -47.75 -22.14
CA ILE A 11 15.01 -46.70 -21.84
C ILE A 11 14.63 -45.40 -22.59
N ILE A 12 14.17 -45.47 -23.81
CA ILE A 12 13.68 -44.30 -24.58
C ILE A 12 12.41 -43.73 -23.96
N LEU A 13 11.51 -44.58 -23.44
CA LEU A 13 10.27 -44.12 -22.76
C LEU A 13 10.55 -43.45 -21.40
N ALA A 14 11.62 -43.85 -20.70
CA ALA A 14 12.07 -43.22 -19.45
C ALA A 14 12.77 -41.86 -19.67
N ILE A 15 13.38 -41.63 -20.83
CA ILE A 15 14.06 -40.35 -21.16
C ILE A 15 13.00 -39.31 -21.64
N LEU A 16 11.83 -39.76 -22.14
CA LEU A 16 10.71 -38.91 -22.55
C LEU A 16 9.81 -38.45 -21.36
N SER A 17 10.03 -38.94 -20.16
CA SER A 17 9.52 -38.31 -18.94
C SER A 17 10.30 -37.00 -18.69
N GLY A 18 10.21 -36.07 -19.63
CA GLY A 18 10.70 -34.74 -19.48
C GLY A 18 10.10 -34.20 -18.18
N SER A 19 10.97 -33.83 -17.24
CA SER A 19 10.58 -33.14 -16.04
C SER A 19 9.71 -31.97 -16.47
N ALA A 20 8.40 -32.13 -16.35
CA ALA A 20 7.50 -31.00 -16.44
C ALA A 20 7.91 -30.08 -15.29
N PHE A 21 8.81 -29.14 -15.56
CA PHE A 21 9.10 -28.06 -14.61
C PHE A 21 7.76 -27.47 -14.27
N ALA A 22 7.31 -27.71 -13.06
CA ALA A 22 6.07 -27.10 -12.58
C ALA A 22 6.24 -25.59 -12.79
N LYS A 23 5.37 -25.01 -13.61
CA LYS A 23 5.39 -23.57 -13.84
C LYS A 23 5.23 -22.88 -12.48
N GLU A 24 6.06 -21.91 -12.20
CA GLU A 24 5.99 -21.16 -10.95
C GLU A 24 6.04 -19.66 -11.20
N VAL A 25 5.50 -18.90 -10.27
CA VAL A 25 5.56 -17.44 -10.22
C VAL A 25 6.13 -17.01 -8.90
N ASN A 26 7.17 -16.20 -8.94
CA ASN A 26 7.87 -15.68 -7.77
C ASN A 26 7.43 -14.26 -7.47
N ILE A 27 6.83 -14.04 -6.30
CA ILE A 27 6.29 -12.76 -5.86
C ILE A 27 7.14 -12.18 -4.74
N TYR A 28 7.70 -10.99 -4.96
CA TYR A 28 8.25 -10.17 -3.90
C TYR A 28 7.17 -9.23 -3.38
N THR A 29 6.78 -9.34 -2.12
CA THR A 29 5.66 -8.58 -1.57
C THR A 29 5.95 -7.93 -0.23
N SER A 30 5.54 -6.68 -0.07
CA SER A 30 5.50 -6.01 1.23
C SER A 30 4.12 -6.07 1.90
N ARG A 31 3.19 -6.81 1.32
CA ARG A 31 1.88 -7.08 1.90
C ARG A 31 1.95 -8.30 2.82
N HIS A 32 1.08 -8.33 3.81
CA HIS A 32 1.09 -9.35 4.85
C HIS A 32 -0.34 -9.62 5.39
N TYR A 33 -1.32 -9.60 4.49
CA TYR A 33 -2.71 -9.85 4.84
C TYR A 33 -3.10 -11.28 4.50
N ASP A 34 -3.82 -11.95 5.40
CA ASP A 34 -4.31 -13.31 5.21
C ASP A 34 -5.15 -13.44 3.94
N SER A 35 -5.87 -12.38 3.56
CA SER A 35 -6.64 -12.33 2.32
C SER A 35 -5.81 -12.51 1.05
N ASP A 36 -4.53 -12.16 1.08
CA ASP A 36 -3.65 -12.29 -0.08
C ASP A 36 -3.29 -13.76 -0.31
N THR A 37 -3.15 -14.55 0.77
CA THR A 37 -2.89 -16.00 0.69
C THR A 37 -4.00 -16.72 -0.08
N VAL A 38 -5.25 -16.41 0.22
CA VAL A 38 -6.41 -16.98 -0.49
C VAL A 38 -6.36 -16.70 -2.00
N LEU A 39 -5.94 -15.49 -2.40
CA LEU A 39 -5.81 -15.15 -3.83
C LEU A 39 -4.73 -15.99 -4.52
N TYR A 40 -3.61 -16.22 -3.85
CA TYR A 40 -2.51 -17.03 -4.40
C TYR A 40 -2.86 -18.52 -4.48
N GLU A 41 -3.55 -19.04 -3.47
CA GLU A 41 -4.08 -20.40 -3.45
C GLU A 41 -5.10 -20.63 -4.58
N ASN A 42 -6.05 -19.72 -4.74
CA ASN A 42 -7.04 -19.79 -5.83
C ASN A 42 -6.35 -19.78 -7.19
N PHE A 43 -5.36 -18.92 -7.42
CA PHE A 43 -4.60 -18.88 -8.65
C PHE A 43 -3.89 -20.22 -8.91
N THR A 44 -3.26 -20.79 -7.89
CA THR A 44 -2.59 -22.11 -8.02
C THR A 44 -3.60 -23.20 -8.33
N ASN A 45 -4.75 -23.21 -7.65
CA ASN A 45 -5.80 -24.21 -7.87
C ASN A 45 -6.41 -24.14 -9.29
N GLU A 46 -6.58 -22.93 -9.82
CA GLU A 46 -7.16 -22.70 -11.15
C GLU A 46 -6.17 -22.97 -12.29
N THR A 47 -4.88 -22.73 -12.07
CA THR A 47 -3.88 -22.75 -13.15
C THR A 47 -2.87 -23.88 -13.07
N GLY A 48 -2.73 -24.53 -11.92
CA GLY A 48 -1.65 -25.47 -11.64
C GLY A 48 -0.26 -24.79 -11.48
N ILE A 49 -0.20 -23.44 -11.52
CA ILE A 49 1.03 -22.67 -11.39
C ILE A 49 1.31 -22.41 -9.90
N LYS A 50 2.45 -22.85 -9.41
CA LYS A 50 2.86 -22.62 -8.02
C LYS A 50 3.22 -21.14 -7.79
N VAL A 51 2.75 -20.58 -6.70
CA VAL A 51 3.15 -19.24 -6.25
C VAL A 51 4.16 -19.32 -5.12
N ASN A 52 5.35 -18.78 -5.35
CA ASN A 52 6.38 -18.63 -4.33
C ASN A 52 6.40 -17.18 -3.83
N ILE A 53 6.45 -16.98 -2.51
CA ILE A 53 6.33 -15.66 -1.91
C ILE A 53 7.58 -15.34 -1.08
N ILE A 54 8.19 -14.19 -1.36
CA ILE A 54 9.21 -13.57 -0.51
C ILE A 54 8.62 -12.27 0.05
N SER A 55 8.41 -12.26 1.36
CA SER A 55 7.80 -11.13 2.06
C SER A 55 8.84 -10.36 2.88
N SER A 56 8.88 -9.03 2.71
CA SER A 56 9.74 -8.13 3.49
C SER A 56 9.24 -6.69 3.41
N LYS A 57 9.95 -5.76 4.08
CA LYS A 57 9.67 -4.31 3.97
C LYS A 57 9.92 -3.83 2.54
N SER A 58 9.06 -2.94 2.02
CA SER A 58 9.15 -2.42 0.64
C SER A 58 10.55 -1.92 0.26
N LYS A 59 11.21 -1.18 1.15
CA LYS A 59 12.57 -0.68 0.90
C LYS A 59 13.58 -1.81 0.71
N ALA A 60 13.53 -2.84 1.56
CA ALA A 60 14.45 -3.97 1.48
C ALA A 60 14.22 -4.78 0.19
N LEU A 61 12.96 -5.00 -0.20
CA LEU A 61 12.65 -5.68 -1.46
C LEU A 61 13.09 -4.88 -2.68
N LEU A 62 12.93 -3.56 -2.65
CA LEU A 62 13.38 -2.68 -3.73
C LEU A 62 14.91 -2.73 -3.91
N GLU A 63 15.66 -2.64 -2.81
CA GLU A 63 17.14 -2.76 -2.85
C GLU A 63 17.58 -4.16 -3.30
N ARG A 64 16.86 -5.19 -2.89
CA ARG A 64 17.10 -6.55 -3.34
C ARG A 64 16.91 -6.70 -4.85
N LEU A 65 15.76 -6.26 -5.38
CA LEU A 65 15.48 -6.24 -6.83
C LEU A 65 16.57 -5.48 -7.59
N ARG A 66 17.00 -4.34 -7.07
CA ARG A 66 18.06 -3.53 -7.68
C ARG A 66 19.40 -4.25 -7.71
N SER A 67 19.78 -4.95 -6.62
CA SER A 67 21.04 -5.70 -6.55
C SER A 67 21.03 -6.98 -7.39
N GLU A 68 19.89 -7.63 -7.51
CA GLU A 68 19.69 -8.80 -8.36
C GLU A 68 19.65 -8.44 -9.86
N GLY A 69 19.12 -7.26 -10.19
CA GLY A 69 19.02 -6.76 -11.57
C GLY A 69 18.30 -7.72 -12.50
N GLU A 70 18.89 -8.00 -13.66
CA GLU A 70 18.33 -8.94 -14.65
C GLU A 70 18.31 -10.41 -14.19
N ASN A 71 19.09 -10.74 -13.16
CA ASN A 71 19.13 -12.08 -12.58
C ASN A 71 18.12 -12.27 -11.46
N SER A 72 17.24 -11.29 -11.21
CA SER A 72 16.23 -11.43 -10.17
C SER A 72 15.28 -12.59 -10.50
N PRO A 73 15.02 -13.48 -9.54
CA PRO A 73 14.02 -14.53 -9.71
C PRO A 73 12.59 -14.00 -9.58
N ALA A 74 12.40 -12.74 -9.22
CA ALA A 74 11.08 -12.17 -9.02
C ALA A 74 10.36 -11.90 -10.34
N ASP A 75 9.19 -12.49 -10.52
CA ASP A 75 8.29 -12.21 -11.64
C ASP A 75 7.38 -11.01 -11.35
N ILE A 76 7.00 -10.83 -10.08
CA ILE A 76 6.05 -9.80 -9.66
C ILE A 76 6.57 -9.11 -8.38
N PHE A 77 6.52 -7.79 -8.38
CA PHE A 77 6.74 -6.96 -7.19
C PHE A 77 5.43 -6.31 -6.74
N ILE A 78 4.94 -6.67 -5.55
CA ILE A 78 3.74 -6.10 -4.94
C ILE A 78 4.14 -5.24 -3.75
N THR A 79 3.80 -3.97 -3.79
CA THR A 79 4.13 -3.03 -2.72
C THR A 79 2.93 -2.15 -2.35
N VAL A 80 3.09 -1.41 -1.28
CA VAL A 80 2.14 -0.38 -0.86
C VAL A 80 2.62 0.97 -1.33
N ASP A 81 1.71 1.75 -1.93
CA ASP A 81 1.97 3.09 -2.44
C ASP A 81 2.71 3.18 -3.79
N ALA A 82 2.20 4.04 -4.66
CA ALA A 82 2.74 4.29 -5.99
C ALA A 82 4.18 4.82 -5.97
N GLY A 83 4.59 5.52 -4.91
CA GLY A 83 5.95 6.04 -4.77
C GLY A 83 7.04 4.97 -4.77
N ASN A 84 6.76 3.76 -4.25
CA ASN A 84 7.70 2.64 -4.36
C ASN A 84 7.74 2.06 -5.78
N LEU A 85 6.60 2.02 -6.47
CA LEU A 85 6.53 1.56 -7.86
C LEU A 85 7.24 2.54 -8.79
N TRP A 86 7.03 3.84 -8.57
CA TRP A 86 7.76 4.87 -9.31
C TRP A 86 9.27 4.74 -9.14
N LYS A 87 9.78 4.54 -7.92
CA LYS A 87 11.22 4.30 -7.69
C LYS A 87 11.74 3.07 -8.41
N ALA A 88 10.98 1.96 -8.39
CA ALA A 88 11.36 0.75 -9.11
C ALA A 88 11.38 0.98 -10.63
N GLN A 89 10.47 1.77 -11.15
CA GLN A 89 10.43 2.20 -12.56
C GLN A 89 11.65 3.05 -12.92
N GLU A 90 12.02 4.04 -12.10
CA GLU A 90 13.23 4.87 -12.32
C GLU A 90 14.52 4.05 -12.33
N TYR A 91 14.55 2.92 -11.62
CA TYR A 91 15.67 1.98 -11.65
C TYR A 91 15.60 1.00 -12.83
N GLY A 92 14.61 1.11 -13.72
CA GLY A 92 14.45 0.22 -14.87
C GLY A 92 14.12 -1.24 -14.51
N LEU A 93 13.51 -1.49 -13.34
CA LEU A 93 13.29 -2.84 -12.82
C LEU A 93 12.04 -3.52 -13.39
N PHE A 94 11.25 -2.82 -14.19
CA PHE A 94 9.98 -3.32 -14.69
C PHE A 94 9.99 -3.54 -16.20
N ARG A 95 9.21 -4.50 -16.64
CA ARG A 95 8.83 -4.70 -18.03
C ARG A 95 7.46 -4.13 -18.30
N LYS A 96 7.22 -3.70 -19.54
CA LYS A 96 5.91 -3.22 -19.98
C LYS A 96 4.87 -4.33 -19.88
N ILE A 97 3.74 -4.02 -19.28
CA ILE A 97 2.59 -4.92 -19.18
C ILE A 97 1.76 -4.79 -20.45
N ASN A 98 1.65 -5.89 -21.21
CA ASN A 98 0.85 -6.00 -22.41
C ASN A 98 -0.34 -6.96 -22.16
N SER A 99 -1.46 -6.44 -21.71
CA SER A 99 -2.65 -7.25 -21.40
C SER A 99 -3.94 -6.48 -21.70
N LYS A 100 -4.67 -6.92 -22.71
CA LYS A 100 -5.99 -6.36 -23.05
C LYS A 100 -6.96 -6.40 -21.87
N LYS A 101 -6.90 -7.46 -21.04
CA LYS A 101 -7.73 -7.59 -19.84
C LYS A 101 -7.39 -6.51 -18.80
N ILE A 102 -6.11 -6.28 -18.51
CA ILE A 102 -5.68 -5.21 -17.61
C ILE A 102 -6.07 -3.85 -18.20
N ASP A 103 -5.88 -3.66 -19.48
CA ASP A 103 -6.20 -2.41 -20.18
C ASP A 103 -7.70 -2.06 -20.12
N SER A 104 -8.58 -3.06 -20.09
CA SER A 104 -10.02 -2.85 -19.96
C SER A 104 -10.51 -2.62 -18.53
N ILE A 105 -9.76 -3.07 -17.51
CA ILE A 105 -10.20 -3.05 -16.11
C ILE A 105 -9.55 -1.90 -15.32
N VAL A 106 -8.25 -1.67 -15.54
CA VAL A 106 -7.49 -0.69 -14.76
C VAL A 106 -7.47 0.66 -15.46
N PRO A 107 -8.02 1.74 -14.88
CA PRO A 107 -7.99 3.09 -15.45
C PRO A 107 -6.57 3.57 -15.73
N LYS A 108 -6.39 4.39 -16.76
CA LYS A 108 -5.06 4.90 -17.18
C LYS A 108 -4.32 5.67 -16.07
N ASN A 109 -5.05 6.45 -15.27
CA ASN A 109 -4.49 7.20 -14.14
C ASN A 109 -4.06 6.32 -12.95
N LEU A 110 -4.31 5.02 -13.01
CA LEU A 110 -3.88 4.04 -12.02
C LEU A 110 -2.79 3.11 -12.55
N ARG A 111 -2.08 3.52 -13.59
CA ARG A 111 -0.95 2.79 -14.21
C ARG A 111 0.28 3.68 -14.28
N GLY A 112 1.44 3.05 -14.32
CA GLY A 112 2.69 3.73 -14.62
C GLY A 112 2.70 4.35 -16.01
N LYS A 113 3.50 5.40 -16.22
CA LYS A 113 3.57 6.16 -17.47
C LYS A 113 3.76 5.29 -18.72
N ASN A 114 4.56 4.24 -18.62
CA ASN A 114 4.87 3.32 -19.71
C ASN A 114 4.10 1.99 -19.60
N ASN A 115 3.06 1.92 -18.78
CA ASN A 115 2.32 0.70 -18.49
C ASN A 115 3.18 -0.40 -17.82
N GLU A 116 4.17 -0.02 -17.01
CA GLU A 116 5.11 -0.92 -16.34
C GLU A 116 4.63 -1.38 -14.97
N TRP A 117 3.65 -0.71 -14.41
CA TRP A 117 2.98 -1.10 -13.17
C TRP A 117 1.52 -0.66 -13.15
N ILE A 118 0.75 -1.29 -12.30
CA ILE A 118 -0.68 -1.00 -12.10
C ILE A 118 -1.01 -0.90 -10.61
N ALA A 119 -2.03 -0.14 -10.26
CA ALA A 119 -2.62 -0.15 -8.94
C ALA A 119 -3.76 -1.17 -8.88
N LEU A 120 -3.71 -2.05 -7.87
CA LEU A 120 -4.74 -3.07 -7.62
C LEU A 120 -5.85 -2.57 -6.69
N ALA A 121 -5.58 -1.55 -5.88
CA ALA A 121 -6.54 -0.98 -4.93
C ALA A 121 -6.23 0.49 -4.65
N LYS A 122 -7.27 1.25 -4.31
CA LYS A 122 -7.17 2.62 -3.82
C LYS A 122 -7.40 2.66 -2.31
N ARG A 123 -6.77 3.63 -1.65
CA ARG A 123 -7.04 3.98 -0.25
C ARG A 123 -7.19 5.49 -0.14
N ALA A 124 -8.00 5.93 0.81
CA ALA A 124 -8.09 7.34 1.15
C ALA A 124 -7.26 7.64 2.40
N ARG A 125 -6.48 8.72 2.35
CA ARG A 125 -5.95 9.35 3.54
C ARG A 125 -6.99 10.34 4.01
N VAL A 126 -7.36 10.29 5.28
CA VAL A 126 -8.54 10.98 5.81
C VAL A 126 -8.23 11.62 7.15
N LEU A 127 -9.16 12.40 7.67
CA LEU A 127 -9.11 12.92 9.01
C LEU A 127 -9.96 12.05 9.94
N PHE A 128 -9.42 11.78 11.12
CA PHE A 128 -10.15 11.15 12.22
C PHE A 128 -10.39 12.20 13.28
N TYR A 129 -11.60 12.21 13.85
CA TYR A 129 -11.98 13.14 14.89
C TYR A 129 -12.89 12.47 15.94
N ASN A 130 -13.01 13.08 17.12
CA ASN A 130 -13.89 12.63 18.16
C ASN A 130 -15.28 13.33 18.03
N PRO A 131 -16.36 12.61 17.74
CA PRO A 131 -17.68 13.21 17.54
C PRO A 131 -18.31 13.79 18.81
N LYS A 132 -17.69 13.58 19.98
CA LYS A 132 -18.08 14.28 21.21
C LYS A 132 -17.49 15.69 21.30
N LYS A 133 -16.48 16.00 20.47
CA LYS A 133 -15.77 17.27 20.46
C LYS A 133 -16.13 18.15 19.28
N TYR A 134 -16.42 17.57 18.15
CA TYR A 134 -16.81 18.26 16.92
C TYR A 134 -17.99 17.56 16.29
N SER A 135 -18.95 18.33 15.80
CA SER A 135 -20.05 17.83 14.97
C SER A 135 -19.58 17.62 13.52
N ASP A 136 -20.34 16.83 12.77
CA ASP A 136 -20.10 16.61 11.35
C ASP A 136 -20.23 17.93 10.56
N ASP A 137 -21.19 18.80 10.94
CA ASP A 137 -21.42 20.12 10.32
C ASP A 137 -20.27 21.11 10.54
N GLU A 138 -19.63 21.09 11.70
CA GLU A 138 -18.47 21.96 11.98
C GLU A 138 -17.24 21.61 11.13
N LEU A 139 -17.16 20.37 10.65
CA LEU A 139 -16.01 19.84 9.93
C LEU A 139 -16.28 19.56 8.44
N LYS A 140 -17.52 19.66 7.97
CA LYS A 140 -17.93 19.22 6.63
C LYS A 140 -17.12 19.82 5.47
N ASP A 141 -16.70 21.08 5.62
CA ASP A 141 -15.95 21.81 4.60
C ASP A 141 -14.43 21.82 4.86
N LEU A 142 -13.97 21.10 5.89
CA LEU A 142 -12.56 21.08 6.27
C LEU A 142 -11.72 20.38 5.20
N SER A 143 -10.74 21.12 4.67
CA SER A 143 -9.78 20.65 3.68
C SER A 143 -8.43 20.29 4.31
N TYR A 144 -7.49 19.77 3.51
CA TYR A 144 -6.10 19.60 3.95
C TYR A 144 -5.38 20.93 4.13
N GLU A 145 -5.72 21.90 3.29
CA GLU A 145 -5.17 23.26 3.27
C GLU A 145 -5.43 23.97 4.62
N ASP A 146 -6.63 23.81 5.17
CA ASP A 146 -7.04 24.40 6.44
C ASP A 146 -6.26 23.90 7.65
N LEU A 147 -5.65 22.73 7.56
CA LEU A 147 -4.91 22.13 8.68
C LEU A 147 -3.65 22.90 9.07
N SER A 148 -3.18 23.82 8.24
CA SER A 148 -2.06 24.71 8.54
C SER A 148 -2.47 25.96 9.34
N SER A 149 -3.77 26.24 9.42
CA SER A 149 -4.32 27.37 10.16
C SER A 149 -4.06 27.24 11.67
N SER A 150 -3.81 28.38 12.36
CA SER A 150 -3.63 28.46 13.81
C SER A 150 -4.86 27.99 14.62
N LYS A 151 -6.03 27.90 14.00
CA LYS A 151 -7.22 27.24 14.59
C LYS A 151 -6.92 25.84 15.13
N TRP A 152 -5.96 25.16 14.51
CA TRP A 152 -5.56 23.78 14.82
C TRP A 152 -4.30 23.69 15.67
N GLU A 153 -3.82 24.79 16.24
CA GLU A 153 -2.61 24.80 17.09
C GLU A 153 -2.72 23.74 18.20
N LYS A 154 -1.70 22.86 18.28
CA LYS A 154 -1.60 21.76 19.25
C LYS A 154 -2.79 20.78 19.22
N LYS A 155 -3.42 20.59 18.04
CA LYS A 155 -4.60 19.72 17.90
C LYS A 155 -4.41 18.55 16.94
N LEU A 156 -3.33 18.54 16.15
CA LEU A 156 -3.13 17.54 15.12
C LEU A 156 -2.23 16.39 15.57
N SER A 157 -2.58 15.19 15.16
CA SER A 157 -1.75 13.99 15.32
C SER A 157 -1.45 13.36 13.97
N ILE A 158 -0.18 13.10 13.70
CA ILE A 158 0.28 12.53 12.43
C ILE A 158 1.51 11.64 12.65
N ARG A 159 1.78 10.73 11.74
CA ARG A 159 3.01 9.93 11.71
C ARG A 159 4.21 10.79 11.34
N SER A 160 5.42 10.24 11.58
CA SER A 160 6.67 10.84 11.12
C SER A 160 6.68 11.08 9.60
N SER A 161 7.38 12.16 9.18
CA SER A 161 7.65 12.49 7.77
C SER A 161 8.41 11.40 7.00
N ASN A 162 9.10 10.50 7.69
CA ASN A 162 9.74 9.33 7.06
C ASN A 162 8.73 8.30 6.53
N ASN A 163 7.44 8.47 6.85
CA ASN A 163 6.41 7.57 6.39
C ASN A 163 5.96 7.92 4.97
N LEU A 164 5.96 6.91 4.11
CA LEU A 164 5.61 7.06 2.70
C LEU A 164 4.21 7.66 2.48
N TYR A 165 3.23 7.36 3.35
CA TYR A 165 1.87 7.92 3.22
C TYR A 165 1.85 9.44 3.43
N ASN A 166 2.67 9.97 4.35
CA ASN A 166 2.82 11.41 4.53
C ASN A 166 3.58 12.03 3.36
N GLN A 167 4.61 11.35 2.85
CA GLN A 167 5.33 11.81 1.66
C GLN A 167 4.41 11.89 0.44
N SER A 168 3.52 10.92 0.26
CA SER A 168 2.52 10.94 -0.82
C SER A 168 1.50 12.07 -0.63
N LEU A 169 1.10 12.39 0.60
CA LEU A 169 0.24 13.54 0.87
C LEU A 169 0.95 14.85 0.51
N VAL A 170 2.19 15.04 0.97
CA VAL A 170 2.98 16.23 0.63
C VAL A 170 3.19 16.34 -0.88
N ALA A 171 3.50 15.22 -1.55
CA ALA A 171 3.63 15.22 -3.01
C ALA A 171 2.34 15.62 -3.73
N SER A 172 1.17 15.21 -3.22
CA SER A 172 -0.12 15.65 -3.78
C SER A 172 -0.36 17.15 -3.59
N MET A 173 0.04 17.71 -2.45
CA MET A 173 -0.03 19.15 -2.19
C MET A 173 0.90 19.94 -3.14
N ILE A 174 2.12 19.44 -3.39
CA ILE A 174 3.04 20.05 -4.36
C ILE A 174 2.44 20.07 -5.77
N VAL A 175 1.84 18.94 -6.19
CA VAL A 175 1.21 18.86 -7.52
C VAL A 175 0.03 19.81 -7.66
N LYS A 176 -0.78 19.98 -6.60
CA LYS A 176 -1.98 20.85 -6.63
C LYS A 176 -1.62 22.33 -6.48
N HIS A 177 -0.68 22.69 -5.60
CA HIS A 177 -0.46 24.05 -5.14
C HIS A 177 0.96 24.59 -5.40
N GLY A 178 1.90 23.74 -5.84
CA GLY A 178 3.31 24.08 -5.98
C GLY A 178 4.11 23.97 -4.68
N GLU A 179 5.44 24.07 -4.81
CA GLU A 179 6.39 23.84 -3.71
C GLU A 179 6.28 24.93 -2.64
N SER A 180 6.25 26.21 -3.01
CA SER A 180 6.22 27.33 -2.06
C SER A 180 5.01 27.29 -1.14
N PHE A 181 3.82 27.06 -1.68
CA PHE A 181 2.61 26.89 -0.88
C PHE A 181 2.73 25.69 0.06
N THR A 182 3.21 24.57 -0.47
CA THR A 182 3.31 23.33 0.31
C THR A 182 4.33 23.43 1.43
N GLU A 183 5.41 24.18 1.24
CA GLU A 183 6.38 24.45 2.30
C GLU A 183 5.75 25.24 3.45
N GLU A 184 5.04 26.33 3.16
CA GLU A 184 4.35 27.13 4.18
C GLU A 184 3.23 26.33 4.87
N TRP A 185 2.44 25.56 4.10
CA TRP A 185 1.46 24.65 4.64
C TRP A 185 2.10 23.63 5.59
N ALA A 186 3.23 23.03 5.23
CA ALA A 186 3.93 22.06 6.07
C ALA A 186 4.46 22.69 7.36
N LYS A 187 4.96 23.92 7.31
CA LYS A 187 5.37 24.68 8.51
C LYS A 187 4.18 24.90 9.46
N GLY A 188 3.06 25.37 8.93
CA GLY A 188 1.83 25.54 9.70
C GLY A 188 1.33 24.21 10.29
N LEU A 189 1.35 23.14 9.50
CA LEU A 189 0.97 21.81 9.97
C LEU A 189 1.84 21.33 11.14
N VAL A 190 3.16 21.58 11.09
CA VAL A 190 4.09 21.21 12.17
C VAL A 190 3.80 21.99 13.46
N ASN A 191 3.48 23.27 13.35
CA ASN A 191 3.11 24.11 14.51
C ASN A 191 1.84 23.61 15.20
N ASN A 192 0.98 22.94 14.43
CA ASN A 192 -0.31 22.45 14.89
C ASN A 192 -0.25 21.03 15.50
N PHE A 193 0.92 20.42 15.59
CA PHE A 193 1.04 19.08 16.22
C PHE A 193 0.75 19.13 17.71
N ALA A 194 -0.20 18.31 18.15
CA ALA A 194 -0.49 18.11 19.57
C ALA A 194 0.63 17.38 20.30
N ARG A 195 1.42 16.60 19.58
CA ARG A 195 2.54 15.84 20.11
C ARG A 195 3.59 15.59 19.03
N LYS A 196 4.79 15.21 19.43
CA LYS A 196 5.83 14.76 18.50
C LYS A 196 5.32 13.61 17.65
N PRO A 197 5.46 13.65 16.32
CA PRO A 197 5.05 12.59 15.42
C PRO A 197 5.73 11.25 15.75
N GLN A 198 4.94 10.24 16.08
CA GLN A 198 5.41 8.91 16.46
C GLN A 198 4.35 7.83 16.20
N GLY A 199 4.78 6.57 16.14
CA GLY A 199 3.89 5.43 15.96
C GLY A 199 3.32 5.31 14.54
N ASN A 200 2.38 4.39 14.38
CA ASN A 200 1.67 4.13 13.12
C ASN A 200 0.32 4.85 13.05
N ASP A 201 -0.44 4.70 11.96
CA ASP A 201 -1.75 5.35 11.79
C ASP A 201 -2.72 5.04 12.93
N ARG A 202 -2.75 3.80 13.42
CA ARG A 202 -3.62 3.44 14.56
C ARG A 202 -3.25 4.17 15.84
N ALA A 203 -1.96 4.45 16.05
CA ALA A 203 -1.52 5.25 17.20
C ALA A 203 -2.02 6.72 17.10
N GLN A 204 -2.18 7.27 15.89
CA GLN A 204 -2.76 8.59 15.70
C GLN A 204 -4.27 8.58 16.00
N ILE A 205 -4.98 7.55 15.52
CA ILE A 205 -6.41 7.37 15.80
C ILE A 205 -6.67 7.20 17.31
N ILE A 206 -5.82 6.42 17.99
CA ILE A 206 -5.90 6.25 19.45
C ILE A 206 -5.65 7.58 20.19
N ALA A 207 -4.73 8.41 19.71
CA ALA A 207 -4.49 9.73 20.30
C ALA A 207 -5.76 10.62 20.28
N VAL A 208 -6.51 10.60 19.17
CA VAL A 208 -7.80 11.30 19.08
C VAL A 208 -8.85 10.67 20.00
N ALA A 209 -8.93 9.35 20.02
CA ALA A 209 -9.88 8.63 20.87
C ALA A 209 -9.65 8.90 22.37
N ASN A 210 -8.41 9.19 22.78
CA ASN A 210 -8.00 9.50 24.16
C ASN A 210 -8.01 11.01 24.46
N GLY A 211 -8.26 11.88 23.48
CA GLY A 211 -8.24 13.33 23.67
C GLY A 211 -6.84 13.95 23.68
N GLU A 212 -5.80 13.22 23.28
CA GLU A 212 -4.42 13.74 23.15
C GLU A 212 -4.28 14.63 21.91
N ALA A 213 -5.17 14.51 20.94
CA ALA A 213 -5.29 15.33 19.76
C ALA A 213 -6.77 15.47 19.39
N ASP A 214 -7.09 16.49 18.60
CA ASP A 214 -8.46 16.70 18.11
C ASP A 214 -8.69 16.01 16.77
N LEU A 215 -7.68 16.08 15.90
CA LEU A 215 -7.70 15.47 14.58
C LEU A 215 -6.48 14.58 14.38
N ALA A 216 -6.64 13.52 13.61
CA ALA A 216 -5.53 12.68 13.16
C ALA A 216 -5.59 12.44 11.65
N ILE A 217 -4.44 12.57 10.98
CA ILE A 217 -4.29 12.20 9.58
C ILE A 217 -3.87 10.73 9.49
N ALA A 218 -4.74 9.86 8.96
CA ALA A 218 -4.48 8.44 8.83
C ALA A 218 -5.24 7.84 7.63
N ASN A 219 -4.92 6.61 7.25
CA ASN A 219 -5.64 5.93 6.16
C ASN A 219 -6.98 5.36 6.67
N SER A 220 -8.02 5.51 5.85
CA SER A 220 -9.41 5.18 6.21
C SER A 220 -9.62 3.72 6.65
N TYR A 221 -8.95 2.76 5.99
CA TYR A 221 -9.12 1.32 6.25
C TYR A 221 -8.68 0.89 7.66
N TYR A 222 -7.89 1.72 8.36
CA TYR A 222 -7.50 1.40 9.75
C TYR A 222 -8.69 1.44 10.71
N LEU A 223 -9.73 2.23 10.43
CA LEU A 223 -10.94 2.18 11.25
C LEU A 223 -11.61 0.81 11.18
N GLY A 224 -11.80 0.27 9.98
CA GLY A 224 -12.34 -1.08 9.78
C GLY A 224 -11.51 -2.15 10.49
N LEU A 225 -10.17 -2.05 10.40
CA LEU A 225 -9.27 -2.97 11.11
C LEU A 225 -9.40 -2.86 12.64
N MET A 226 -9.55 -1.65 13.19
CA MET A 226 -9.74 -1.45 14.63
C MET A 226 -11.10 -1.99 15.09
N LEU A 227 -12.17 -1.68 14.34
CA LEU A 227 -13.54 -2.12 14.65
C LEU A 227 -13.74 -3.63 14.51
N SER A 228 -12.91 -4.33 13.70
CA SER A 228 -12.96 -5.80 13.60
C SER A 228 -12.56 -6.52 14.88
N GLY A 229 -11.97 -5.83 15.84
CA GLY A 229 -11.46 -6.44 17.08
C GLY A 229 -10.18 -7.28 16.94
N LYS A 230 -9.73 -7.59 15.71
CA LYS A 230 -8.55 -8.44 15.44
C LYS A 230 -7.24 -7.89 16.03
N LYS A 231 -7.21 -6.62 16.42
CA LYS A 231 -6.02 -5.95 17.01
C LYS A 231 -6.17 -5.67 18.50
N GLY A 232 -7.12 -6.35 19.14
CA GLY A 232 -7.38 -6.30 20.57
C GLY A 232 -8.35 -5.22 21.02
N GLU A 233 -8.85 -5.37 22.20
CA GLU A 233 -9.94 -4.58 22.77
C GLU A 233 -9.61 -3.08 22.88
N LYS A 234 -8.37 -2.74 23.24
CA LYS A 234 -7.92 -1.33 23.30
C LYS A 234 -8.14 -0.59 21.97
N GLN A 235 -7.81 -1.24 20.84
CA GLN A 235 -7.99 -0.63 19.52
C GLN A 235 -9.46 -0.60 19.10
N LEU A 236 -10.21 -1.66 19.40
CA LEU A 236 -11.66 -1.71 19.18
C LEU A 236 -12.36 -0.56 19.90
N ASN A 237 -12.07 -0.36 21.18
CA ASN A 237 -12.66 0.70 21.98
C ASN A 237 -12.26 2.11 21.52
N ALA A 238 -11.02 2.29 21.05
CA ALA A 238 -10.60 3.54 20.43
C ALA A 238 -11.33 3.79 19.10
N GLY A 239 -11.44 2.77 18.24
CA GLY A 239 -12.16 2.85 16.97
C GLY A 239 -13.63 3.27 17.13
N LYS A 240 -14.30 2.80 18.19
CA LYS A 240 -15.70 3.18 18.50
C LYS A 240 -15.89 4.63 18.93
N LYS A 241 -14.80 5.34 19.32
CA LYS A 241 -14.83 6.72 19.80
C LYS A 241 -14.55 7.77 18.74
N VAL A 242 -14.22 7.35 17.53
CA VAL A 242 -13.81 8.25 16.45
C VAL A 242 -14.70 8.10 15.23
N LYS A 243 -14.78 9.15 14.42
CA LYS A 243 -15.37 9.16 13.09
C LYS A 243 -14.32 9.53 12.05
N ILE A 244 -14.64 9.25 10.79
CA ILE A 244 -13.85 9.63 9.62
C ILE A 244 -14.50 10.84 8.96
N LEU A 245 -13.67 11.82 8.61
CA LEU A 245 -13.98 12.89 7.68
C LEU A 245 -13.13 12.71 6.43
N PHE A 246 -13.75 12.72 5.27
CA PHE A 246 -13.05 12.88 3.99
C PHE A 246 -12.85 14.38 3.78
N PRO A 247 -11.59 14.86 3.73
CA PRO A 247 -11.33 16.29 3.55
C PRO A 247 -12.01 16.81 2.29
N SER A 248 -12.60 18.00 2.39
CA SER A 248 -13.18 18.69 1.24
C SER A 248 -12.09 18.93 0.19
N GLN A 249 -12.42 18.67 -1.06
CA GLN A 249 -11.61 19.07 -2.20
C GLN A 249 -12.23 20.34 -2.72
N ASN A 250 -11.67 21.47 -2.28
CA ASN A 250 -12.02 22.75 -2.90
C ASN A 250 -11.39 22.71 -4.30
N ASP A 251 -12.20 22.51 -5.33
CA ASP A 251 -11.84 22.57 -6.74
C ASP A 251 -11.51 24.02 -7.15
#